data_8228f9d7d4262826ed843217ab30186a
#
_entry.id   8228f9d7d4262826ed843217ab30186a
#
_cell.length_a   1.000
_cell.length_b   1.000
_cell.length_c   1.000
_cell.angle_alpha   90.00
_cell.angle_beta   90.00
_cell.angle_gamma   90.00
#
_symmetry.space_group_name_H-M   'P 1'
#
loop_
_entity.id
_entity.type
_entity.pdbx_description
1 polymer ?
#
loop_
_entity_poly.entity_id
_entity_poly.type
_entity_poly.pdbx_seq_one_letter_code
_entity_poly.pdbx_strand_id
1 'polypeptide(L)'
;MPAIALREALAGKAEVITPDLPLHPKEALRYISNLIACEQPDALVGNSCGSFYAQMQVPHVELPALLGNPYFKMTEFLKPRIGAQQYKSPRKDGHQQFIIDEQLIAEFAELEAHQFDHYHPQLKDRVYGIFGQQDTLAHFEPLFREYYNKVFHFPGGHTPTAEEVRQYYAPIVEKNFLNRL
;
A
#
# COMPACT_ATOMS: atom_id res chain seq x y z
N MET A 1 5.12 9.44 9.67
CA MET A 1 4.59 8.26 8.95
C MET A 1 3.84 8.71 7.69
N PRO A 2 3.98 8.02 6.56
CA PRO A 2 3.36 8.45 5.30
C PRO A 2 1.84 8.65 5.40
N ALA A 3 1.12 7.72 6.07
CA ALA A 3 -0.33 7.81 6.21
C ALA A 3 -0.81 9.02 7.04
N ILE A 4 -0.11 9.35 8.13
CA ILE A 4 -0.42 10.55 8.93
C ILE A 4 -0.13 11.82 8.13
N ALA A 5 1.01 11.86 7.44
CA ALA A 5 1.37 13.00 6.60
C ALA A 5 0.36 13.21 5.46
N LEU A 6 -0.16 12.13 4.87
CA LEU A 6 -1.21 12.22 3.86
C LEU A 6 -2.52 12.77 4.44
N ARG A 7 -2.90 12.32 5.65
CA ARG A 7 -4.08 12.85 6.36
C ARG A 7 -3.95 14.36 6.60
N GLU A 8 -2.78 14.81 7.06
CA GLU A 8 -2.52 16.22 7.29
C GLU A 8 -2.54 17.02 5.98
N ALA A 9 -1.93 16.49 4.91
CA ALA A 9 -1.87 17.15 3.62
C ALA A 9 -3.23 17.30 2.94
N LEU A 10 -4.16 16.34 3.19
CA LEU A 10 -5.50 16.34 2.63
C LEU A 10 -6.56 16.92 3.58
N ALA A 11 -6.16 17.48 4.72
CA ALA A 11 -7.09 18.06 5.69
C ALA A 11 -7.99 19.13 5.03
N GLY A 12 -9.30 19.01 5.27
CA GLY A 12 -10.32 19.87 4.65
C GLY A 12 -10.67 19.53 3.19
N LYS A 13 -10.01 18.54 2.58
CA LYS A 13 -10.29 18.08 1.22
C LYS A 13 -10.80 16.63 1.19
N ALA A 14 -10.27 15.77 2.06
CA ALA A 14 -10.68 14.39 2.19
C ALA A 14 -10.44 13.88 3.62
N GLU A 15 -11.26 12.92 4.03
CA GLU A 15 -11.00 12.11 5.21
C GLU A 15 -10.05 10.97 4.84
N VAL A 16 -8.96 10.80 5.61
CA VAL A 16 -7.98 9.73 5.39
C VAL A 16 -8.04 8.74 6.54
N ILE A 17 -8.60 7.56 6.27
CA ILE A 17 -8.72 6.46 7.23
C ILE A 17 -7.40 5.69 7.25
N THR A 18 -6.79 5.57 8.44
CA THR A 18 -5.50 4.91 8.62
C THR A 18 -5.64 3.79 9.66
N PRO A 19 -6.06 2.59 9.26
CA PRO A 19 -6.25 1.48 10.18
C PRO A 19 -4.93 0.85 10.59
N ASP A 20 -4.91 0.24 11.78
CA ASP A 20 -3.91 -0.75 12.15
C ASP A 20 -4.33 -2.10 11.58
N LEU A 21 -3.54 -2.62 10.65
CA LEU A 21 -3.88 -3.89 10.01
C LEU A 21 -3.50 -5.08 10.89
N PRO A 22 -4.27 -6.18 10.85
CA PRO A 22 -3.84 -7.47 11.40
C PRO A 22 -2.48 -7.90 10.85
N LEU A 23 -1.73 -8.66 11.63
CA LEU A 23 -0.42 -9.16 11.24
C LEU A 23 -0.52 -10.18 10.10
N HIS A 24 -1.46 -11.12 10.22
CA HIS A 24 -1.68 -12.17 9.25
C HIS A 24 -2.33 -11.63 7.97
N PRO A 25 -1.74 -11.86 6.78
CA PRO A 25 -2.13 -11.15 5.56
C PRO A 25 -3.54 -11.49 5.07
N LYS A 26 -4.03 -12.72 5.29
CA LYS A 26 -5.42 -13.08 4.96
C LYS A 26 -6.43 -12.35 5.85
N GLU A 27 -6.11 -12.16 7.12
CA GLU A 27 -6.93 -11.38 8.05
C GLU A 27 -6.89 -9.89 7.69
N ALA A 28 -5.71 -9.38 7.32
CA ALA A 28 -5.54 -8.01 6.87
C ALA A 28 -6.38 -7.72 5.61
N LEU A 29 -6.36 -8.60 4.62
CA LEU A 29 -7.18 -8.45 3.42
C LEU A 29 -8.67 -8.48 3.73
N ARG A 30 -9.13 -9.40 4.58
CA ARG A 30 -10.53 -9.46 5.02
C ARG A 30 -10.94 -8.20 5.77
N TYR A 31 -10.07 -7.72 6.66
CA TYR A 31 -10.30 -6.48 7.40
C TYR A 31 -10.42 -5.27 6.45
N ILE A 32 -9.52 -5.16 5.47
CA ILE A 32 -9.56 -4.08 4.46
C ILE A 32 -10.84 -4.18 3.62
N SER A 33 -11.24 -5.39 3.18
CA SER A 33 -12.49 -5.58 2.43
C SER A 33 -13.71 -5.12 3.22
N ASN A 34 -13.78 -5.46 4.51
CA ASN A 34 -14.86 -5.03 5.39
C ASN A 34 -14.86 -3.50 5.57
N LEU A 35 -13.68 -2.92 5.75
CA LEU A 35 -13.53 -1.48 5.89
C LEU A 35 -13.98 -0.73 4.61
N ILE A 36 -13.61 -1.23 3.43
CA ILE A 36 -14.06 -0.69 2.15
C ILE A 36 -15.60 -0.74 2.04
N ALA A 37 -16.20 -1.86 2.42
CA ALA A 37 -17.65 -2.02 2.37
C ALA A 37 -18.39 -1.09 3.34
N CYS A 38 -17.84 -0.84 4.54
CA CYS A 38 -18.44 0.03 5.55
C CYS A 38 -18.25 1.52 5.24
N GLU A 39 -17.04 1.92 4.87
CA GLU A 39 -16.64 3.32 4.74
C GLU A 39 -16.84 3.87 3.33
N GLN A 40 -16.97 3.00 2.33
CA GLN A 40 -17.15 3.35 0.92
C GLN A 40 -16.16 4.43 0.42
N PRO A 41 -14.86 4.21 0.54
CA PRO A 41 -13.85 5.20 0.19
C PRO A 41 -13.83 5.49 -1.32
N ASP A 42 -13.34 6.66 -1.71
CA ASP A 42 -13.16 7.06 -3.11
C ASP A 42 -11.89 6.49 -3.74
N ALA A 43 -10.90 6.10 -2.93
CA ALA A 43 -9.62 5.59 -3.40
C ALA A 43 -8.89 4.77 -2.31
N LEU A 44 -7.94 3.96 -2.75
CA LEU A 44 -7.00 3.25 -1.89
C LEU A 44 -5.60 3.85 -2.03
N VAL A 45 -4.90 4.03 -0.92
CA VAL A 45 -3.49 4.46 -0.92
C VAL A 45 -2.68 3.51 -0.05
N GLY A 46 -1.66 2.90 -0.64
CA GLY A 46 -0.74 2.03 0.07
C GLY A 46 0.72 2.47 -0.10
N ASN A 47 1.58 2.12 0.85
CA ASN A 47 3.03 2.21 0.68
C ASN A 47 3.68 0.90 1.11
N SER A 48 4.68 0.41 0.35
CA SER A 48 5.37 -0.85 0.65
C SER A 48 4.40 -2.03 0.78
N CYS A 49 4.34 -2.69 1.93
CA CYS A 49 3.37 -3.75 2.23
C CYS A 49 1.91 -3.28 2.08
N GLY A 50 1.61 -2.01 2.40
CA GLY A 50 0.30 -1.42 2.16
C GLY A 50 -0.08 -1.39 0.68
N SER A 51 0.89 -1.23 -0.21
CA SER A 51 0.69 -1.32 -1.66
C SER A 51 0.35 -2.74 -2.10
N PHE A 52 0.97 -3.76 -1.49
CA PHE A 52 0.64 -5.16 -1.75
C PHE A 52 -0.83 -5.44 -1.44
N TYR A 53 -1.33 -4.99 -0.30
CA TYR A 53 -2.74 -5.15 0.06
C TYR A 53 -3.67 -4.34 -0.83
N ALA A 54 -3.35 -3.09 -1.11
CA ALA A 54 -4.17 -2.24 -1.98
C ALA A 54 -4.29 -2.85 -3.39
N GLN A 55 -3.18 -3.33 -3.95
CA GLN A 55 -3.14 -3.99 -5.24
C GLN A 55 -4.03 -5.23 -5.28
N MET A 56 -4.04 -6.05 -4.23
CA MET A 56 -4.89 -7.23 -4.15
C MET A 56 -6.38 -6.92 -3.99
N GLN A 57 -6.73 -5.75 -3.46
CA GLN A 57 -8.13 -5.32 -3.32
C GLN A 57 -8.70 -4.74 -4.62
N VAL A 58 -7.89 -4.00 -5.39
CA VAL A 58 -8.34 -3.26 -6.57
C VAL A 58 -9.13 -4.10 -7.59
N PRO A 59 -8.81 -5.38 -7.88
CA PRO A 59 -9.59 -6.20 -8.79
C PRO A 59 -11.03 -6.51 -8.33
N HIS A 60 -11.28 -6.36 -7.03
CA HIS A 60 -12.57 -6.71 -6.41
C HIS A 60 -13.45 -5.49 -6.14
N VAL A 61 -12.92 -4.29 -6.37
CA VAL A 61 -13.61 -3.01 -6.12
C VAL A 61 -13.41 -2.05 -7.30
N GLU A 62 -14.36 -1.16 -7.54
CA GLU A 62 -14.24 -0.17 -8.62
C GLU A 62 -13.49 1.11 -8.19
N LEU A 63 -12.50 0.97 -7.34
CA LEU A 63 -11.73 2.08 -6.79
C LEU A 63 -10.40 2.27 -7.52
N PRO A 64 -9.93 3.52 -7.68
CA PRO A 64 -8.54 3.77 -8.04
C PRO A 64 -7.62 3.52 -6.85
N ALA A 65 -6.35 3.26 -7.14
CA ALA A 65 -5.34 3.11 -6.10
C ALA A 65 -4.03 3.84 -6.43
N LEU A 66 -3.37 4.36 -5.38
CA LEU A 66 -1.99 4.84 -5.44
C LEU A 66 -1.10 3.88 -4.64
N LEU A 67 -0.16 3.26 -5.32
CA LEU A 67 0.82 2.32 -4.78
C LEU A 67 2.18 3.00 -4.67
N GLY A 68 2.58 3.35 -3.45
CA GLY A 68 3.89 3.93 -3.17
C GLY A 68 4.93 2.86 -2.89
N ASN A 69 6.05 2.89 -3.60
CA ASN A 69 7.15 1.93 -3.44
C ASN A 69 6.63 0.50 -3.21
N PRO A 70 5.78 -0.04 -4.11
CA PRO A 70 5.11 -1.32 -3.89
C PRO A 70 6.13 -2.44 -3.69
N TYR A 71 5.88 -3.30 -2.71
CA TYR A 71 6.70 -4.46 -2.45
C TYR A 71 5.90 -5.73 -2.75
N PHE A 72 6.10 -6.32 -3.93
CA PHE A 72 5.29 -7.44 -4.42
C PHE A 72 5.81 -8.82 -4.01
N LYS A 73 6.98 -8.89 -3.37
CA LYS A 73 7.60 -10.15 -2.90
C LYS A 73 7.85 -10.11 -1.40
N MET A 74 6.77 -10.06 -0.63
CA MET A 74 6.83 -9.95 0.84
C MET A 74 7.62 -11.08 1.49
N THR A 75 7.60 -12.29 0.90
CA THR A 75 8.38 -13.43 1.39
C THR A 75 9.90 -13.16 1.33
N GLU A 76 10.40 -12.50 0.30
CA GLU A 76 11.83 -12.12 0.21
C GLU A 76 12.20 -11.12 1.29
N PHE A 77 11.28 -10.22 1.64
CA PHE A 77 11.48 -9.26 2.72
C PHE A 77 11.45 -9.92 4.11
N LEU A 78 10.53 -10.88 4.33
CA LEU A 78 10.28 -11.47 5.64
C LEU A 78 11.28 -12.56 6.03
N LYS A 79 11.69 -13.42 5.08
CA LYS A 79 12.60 -14.55 5.33
C LYS A 79 13.87 -14.21 6.14
N PRO A 80 14.62 -13.14 5.84
CA PRO A 80 15.81 -12.78 6.62
C PRO A 80 15.50 -12.12 7.97
N ARG A 81 14.22 -11.97 8.34
CA ARG A 81 13.74 -11.24 9.53
C ARG A 81 12.92 -12.10 10.49
N ILE A 82 13.05 -13.42 10.39
CA ILE A 82 12.35 -14.35 11.30
C ILE A 82 12.73 -14.01 12.75
N GLY A 83 11.72 -14.01 13.63
CA GLY A 83 11.84 -13.70 15.05
C GLY A 83 11.08 -12.45 15.47
N ALA A 84 11.40 -11.95 16.65
CA ALA A 84 10.73 -10.79 17.24
C ALA A 84 11.09 -9.50 16.48
N GLN A 85 10.09 -8.71 16.17
CA GLN A 85 10.16 -7.45 15.47
C GLN A 85 9.38 -6.37 16.21
N GLN A 86 9.60 -5.11 15.83
CA GLN A 86 8.83 -3.98 16.34
C GLN A 86 8.18 -3.21 15.20
N TYR A 87 6.93 -2.79 15.41
CA TYR A 87 6.29 -1.86 14.51
C TYR A 87 7.03 -0.52 14.52
N LYS A 88 7.33 0.01 13.35
CA LYS A 88 7.99 1.33 13.22
C LYS A 88 7.12 2.48 13.72
N SER A 89 5.84 2.22 13.90
CA SER A 89 4.84 3.23 14.24
C SER A 89 4.03 2.75 15.43
N PRO A 90 3.70 3.65 16.38
CA PRO A 90 2.80 3.32 17.45
C PRO A 90 1.46 2.80 16.91
N ARG A 91 1.00 1.67 17.40
CA ARG A 91 -0.31 1.12 17.11
C ARG A 91 -1.34 1.64 18.12
N LYS A 92 -2.58 1.78 17.67
CA LYS A 92 -3.70 2.23 18.51
C LYS A 92 -4.05 1.21 19.60
N ASP A 93 -3.80 -0.08 19.33
CA ASP A 93 -4.04 -1.19 20.27
C ASP A 93 -2.93 -1.32 21.36
N GLY A 94 -1.87 -0.51 21.29
CA GLY A 94 -0.74 -0.54 22.21
C GLY A 94 0.27 -1.67 21.97
N HIS A 95 0.00 -2.61 21.08
CA HIS A 95 0.94 -3.69 20.73
C HIS A 95 2.03 -3.17 19.81
N GLN A 96 3.26 -3.13 20.29
CA GLN A 96 4.40 -2.60 19.50
C GLN A 96 5.32 -3.70 18.95
N GLN A 97 5.12 -4.94 19.37
CA GLN A 97 5.93 -6.09 18.98
C GLN A 97 5.10 -7.11 18.22
N PHE A 98 5.75 -7.82 17.29
CA PHE A 98 5.18 -8.94 16.57
C PHE A 98 6.27 -9.96 16.25
N ILE A 99 5.86 -11.16 15.85
CA ILE A 99 6.78 -12.24 15.48
C ILE A 99 6.62 -12.52 13.99
N ILE A 100 7.73 -12.56 13.28
CA ILE A 100 7.79 -13.15 11.94
C ILE A 100 8.17 -14.61 12.13
N ASP A 101 7.28 -15.50 11.75
CA ASP A 101 7.48 -16.95 11.77
C ASP A 101 7.26 -17.58 10.39
N GLU A 102 7.49 -18.88 10.31
CA GLU A 102 7.32 -19.63 9.05
C GLU A 102 5.86 -19.63 8.57
N GLN A 103 4.88 -19.61 9.47
CA GLN A 103 3.46 -19.54 9.12
C GLN A 103 3.14 -18.23 8.43
N LEU A 104 3.58 -17.10 8.99
CA LEU A 104 3.39 -15.77 8.38
C LEU A 104 4.02 -15.71 6.97
N ILE A 105 5.22 -16.25 6.82
CA ILE A 105 5.89 -16.32 5.51
C ILE A 105 5.12 -17.19 4.52
N ALA A 106 4.61 -18.35 4.94
CA ALA A 106 3.83 -19.25 4.09
C ALA A 106 2.51 -18.59 3.64
N GLU A 107 1.84 -17.86 4.51
CA GLU A 107 0.62 -17.11 4.18
C GLU A 107 0.89 -16.02 3.13
N PHE A 108 1.99 -15.28 3.26
CA PHE A 108 2.40 -14.32 2.23
C PHE A 108 2.77 -15.01 0.91
N ALA A 109 3.47 -16.15 0.96
CA ALA A 109 3.84 -16.90 -0.24
C ALA A 109 2.62 -17.35 -1.05
N GLU A 110 1.57 -17.80 -0.37
CA GLU A 110 0.31 -18.16 -1.01
C GLU A 110 -0.34 -16.96 -1.72
N LEU A 111 -0.39 -15.80 -1.05
CA LEU A 111 -0.95 -14.59 -1.65
C LEU A 111 -0.10 -14.06 -2.80
N GLU A 112 1.23 -14.09 -2.68
CA GLU A 112 2.15 -13.69 -3.75
C GLU A 112 1.97 -14.51 -5.02
N ALA A 113 1.76 -15.83 -4.87
CA ALA A 113 1.54 -16.73 -6.01
C ALA A 113 0.30 -16.36 -6.83
N HIS A 114 -0.69 -15.70 -6.20
CA HIS A 114 -1.99 -15.40 -6.78
C HIS A 114 -2.29 -13.89 -6.89
N GLN A 115 -1.32 -13.02 -6.58
CA GLN A 115 -1.57 -11.59 -6.44
C GLN A 115 -2.04 -10.87 -7.70
N PHE A 116 -1.83 -11.45 -8.88
CA PHE A 116 -2.26 -10.91 -10.17
C PHE A 116 -3.33 -11.75 -10.88
N ASP A 117 -3.82 -12.84 -10.28
CA ASP A 117 -4.79 -13.77 -10.92
C ASP A 117 -6.10 -13.08 -11.31
N HIS A 118 -6.50 -12.05 -10.58
CA HIS A 118 -7.73 -11.29 -10.83
C HIS A 118 -7.48 -9.99 -11.62
N TYR A 119 -6.27 -9.82 -12.16
CA TYR A 119 -5.99 -8.66 -13.01
C TYR A 119 -6.90 -8.67 -14.26
N HIS A 120 -7.37 -7.48 -14.63
CA HIS A 120 -8.12 -7.25 -15.86
C HIS A 120 -7.73 -5.89 -16.49
N PRO A 121 -7.87 -5.71 -17.82
CA PRO A 121 -7.34 -4.54 -18.51
C PRO A 121 -7.86 -3.17 -18.03
N GLN A 122 -9.08 -3.11 -17.46
CA GLN A 122 -9.64 -1.86 -16.93
C GLN A 122 -8.84 -1.32 -15.72
N LEU A 123 -8.08 -2.17 -15.05
CA LEU A 123 -7.21 -1.76 -13.94
C LEU A 123 -5.98 -0.98 -14.41
N LYS A 124 -5.60 -1.12 -15.69
CA LYS A 124 -4.37 -0.58 -16.25
C LYS A 124 -4.22 0.93 -16.04
N ASP A 125 -5.32 1.65 -16.10
CA ASP A 125 -5.37 3.10 -15.94
C ASP A 125 -5.99 3.57 -14.62
N ARG A 126 -6.37 2.64 -13.73
CA ARG A 126 -6.93 2.94 -12.40
C ARG A 126 -5.90 2.86 -11.29
N VAL A 127 -4.81 2.11 -11.51
CA VAL A 127 -3.75 1.92 -10.53
C VAL A 127 -2.55 2.78 -10.89
N TYR A 128 -2.13 3.58 -9.94
CA TYR A 128 -1.05 4.55 -10.05
C TYR A 128 0.11 4.07 -9.19
N GLY A 129 1.33 4.06 -9.72
CA GLY A 129 2.55 3.77 -8.99
C GLY A 129 3.35 5.06 -8.74
N ILE A 130 3.90 5.20 -7.54
CA ILE A 130 4.87 6.25 -7.25
C ILE A 130 6.12 5.64 -6.62
N PHE A 131 7.27 5.87 -7.23
CA PHE A 131 8.54 5.21 -6.92
C PHE A 131 9.60 6.21 -6.47
N GLY A 132 10.26 5.89 -5.35
CA GLY A 132 11.40 6.65 -4.86
C GLY A 132 12.65 6.36 -5.69
N GLN A 133 13.26 7.41 -6.26
CA GLN A 133 14.48 7.27 -7.06
C GLN A 133 15.70 6.80 -6.25
N GLN A 134 15.66 6.96 -4.93
CA GLN A 134 16.67 6.50 -3.98
C GLN A 134 16.22 5.27 -3.18
N ASP A 135 15.15 4.59 -3.63
CA ASP A 135 14.71 3.36 -2.98
C ASP A 135 15.72 2.23 -3.25
N THR A 136 16.36 1.75 -2.18
CA THR A 136 17.32 0.63 -2.25
C THR A 136 16.68 -0.71 -1.84
N LEU A 137 15.40 -0.71 -1.52
CA LEU A 137 14.69 -1.88 -0.98
C LEU A 137 13.70 -2.50 -1.99
N ALA A 138 12.93 -1.67 -2.68
CA ALA A 138 11.85 -2.11 -3.56
C ALA A 138 12.13 -1.70 -5.02
N HIS A 139 12.52 -2.68 -5.83
CA HIS A 139 12.85 -2.47 -7.26
C HIS A 139 11.77 -3.09 -8.15
N PHE A 140 10.48 -2.83 -7.86
CA PHE A 140 9.36 -3.49 -8.54
C PHE A 140 8.67 -2.64 -9.62
N GLU A 141 9.24 -1.51 -10.01
CA GLU A 141 8.69 -0.70 -11.11
C GLU A 141 8.59 -1.49 -12.43
N PRO A 142 9.58 -2.32 -12.85
CA PRO A 142 9.43 -3.12 -14.04
C PRO A 142 8.22 -4.06 -13.99
N LEU A 143 8.03 -4.78 -12.88
CA LEU A 143 6.87 -5.65 -12.68
C LEU A 143 5.56 -4.85 -12.64
N PHE A 144 5.54 -3.69 -11.98
CA PHE A 144 4.38 -2.81 -11.96
C PHE A 144 3.95 -2.42 -13.39
N ARG A 145 4.90 -2.08 -14.25
CA ARG A 145 4.65 -1.67 -15.65
C ARG A 145 4.12 -2.79 -16.56
N GLU A 146 4.24 -4.04 -16.17
CA GLU A 146 3.62 -5.16 -16.88
C GLU A 146 2.08 -5.10 -16.78
N TYR A 147 1.57 -4.55 -15.67
CA TYR A 147 0.14 -4.50 -15.35
C TYR A 147 -0.46 -3.09 -15.47
N TYR A 148 0.29 -2.03 -15.14
CA TYR A 148 -0.24 -0.69 -14.96
C TYR A 148 0.56 0.38 -15.71
N ASN A 149 -0.13 1.42 -16.20
CA ASN A 149 0.48 2.47 -17.04
C ASN A 149 0.91 3.72 -16.28
N LYS A 150 0.25 4.03 -15.16
CA LYS A 150 0.41 5.34 -14.50
C LYS A 150 1.56 5.29 -13.50
N VAL A 151 2.69 5.87 -13.87
CA VAL A 151 3.91 5.85 -13.05
C VAL A 151 4.39 7.27 -12.79
N PHE A 152 4.72 7.53 -11.52
CA PHE A 152 5.30 8.75 -11.01
C PHE A 152 6.59 8.44 -10.24
N HIS A 153 7.43 9.45 -10.08
CA HIS A 153 8.67 9.34 -9.31
C HIS A 153 8.80 10.49 -8.32
N PHE A 154 9.52 10.24 -7.24
CA PHE A 154 9.95 11.27 -6.30
C PHE A 154 11.41 11.03 -5.89
N PRO A 155 12.14 12.05 -5.44
CA PRO A 155 13.59 11.94 -5.20
C PRO A 155 13.97 11.12 -3.95
N GLY A 156 13.00 10.68 -3.14
CA GLY A 156 13.21 9.99 -1.87
C GLY A 156 13.49 8.49 -1.97
N GLY A 157 13.58 7.86 -0.80
CA GLY A 157 13.81 6.43 -0.63
C GLY A 157 12.52 5.64 -0.43
N HIS A 158 12.67 4.43 0.17
CA HIS A 158 11.56 3.48 0.36
C HIS A 158 10.41 4.01 1.22
N THR A 159 10.73 4.73 2.28
CA THR A 159 9.73 5.37 3.15
C THR A 159 9.73 6.87 2.90
N PRO A 160 8.70 7.42 2.24
CA PRO A 160 8.66 8.85 1.99
C PRO A 160 8.56 9.65 3.30
N THR A 161 9.24 10.77 3.36
CA THR A 161 9.14 11.75 4.44
C THR A 161 7.77 12.45 4.40
N ALA A 162 7.40 13.15 5.48
CA ALA A 162 6.17 13.92 5.51
C ALA A 162 6.13 15.00 4.42
N GLU A 163 7.30 15.62 4.13
CA GLU A 163 7.41 16.62 3.06
C GLU A 163 7.21 16.00 1.68
N GLU A 164 7.83 14.87 1.42
CA GLU A 164 7.65 14.13 0.15
C GLU A 164 6.21 13.66 -0.04
N VAL A 165 5.53 13.26 1.04
CA VAL A 165 4.10 12.92 0.96
C VAL A 165 3.28 14.16 0.57
N ARG A 166 3.53 15.31 1.18
CA ARG A 166 2.84 16.57 0.83
C ARG A 166 3.12 17.01 -0.59
N GLN A 167 4.38 16.88 -1.03
CA GLN A 167 4.82 17.38 -2.32
C GLN A 167 4.48 16.45 -3.50
N TYR A 168 4.49 15.15 -3.30
CA TYR A 168 4.37 14.18 -4.39
C TYR A 168 3.13 13.29 -4.31
N TYR A 169 2.76 12.78 -3.13
CA TYR A 169 1.62 11.86 -3.00
C TYR A 169 0.28 12.60 -2.97
N ALA A 170 0.16 13.61 -2.13
CA ALA A 170 -1.09 14.34 -1.97
C ALA A 170 -1.59 14.97 -3.28
N PRO A 171 -0.76 15.63 -4.12
CA PRO A 171 -1.21 16.14 -5.42
C PRO A 171 -1.71 15.08 -6.39
N ILE A 172 -1.13 13.87 -6.37
CA ILE A 172 -1.61 12.77 -7.20
C ILE A 172 -3.01 12.35 -6.75
N VAL A 173 -3.22 12.20 -5.44
CA VAL A 173 -4.53 11.86 -4.86
C VAL A 173 -5.56 12.93 -5.19
N GLU A 174 -5.24 14.20 -4.93
CA GLU A 174 -6.15 15.33 -5.20
C GLU A 174 -6.57 15.37 -6.67
N LYS A 175 -5.59 15.37 -7.57
CA LYS A 175 -5.85 15.52 -9.01
C LYS A 175 -6.60 14.35 -9.63
N ASN A 176 -6.28 13.13 -9.21
CA ASN A 176 -6.73 11.94 -9.93
C ASN A 176 -7.88 11.21 -9.23
N PHE A 177 -8.09 11.44 -7.92
CA PHE A 177 -9.08 10.70 -7.16
C PHE A 177 -10.20 11.58 -6.58
N LEU A 178 -9.88 12.83 -6.16
CA LEU A 178 -10.87 13.72 -5.55
C LEU A 178 -11.56 14.66 -6.55
N ASN A 179 -10.91 15.03 -7.64
CA ASN A 179 -11.45 15.96 -8.64
C ASN A 179 -12.13 15.26 -9.83
N ARG A 180 -12.87 14.18 -9.57
CA ARG A 180 -13.61 13.43 -10.61
C ARG A 180 -15.06 13.89 -10.79
N LEU A 181 -15.40 15.07 -10.29
CA LEU A 181 -16.70 15.73 -10.49
C LEU A 181 -16.75 16.50 -11.81
#